data_fa013bb8a4be599efb640da78f23965b
#
_entry.id   fa013bb8a4be599efb640da78f23965b
#
_cell.length_a   1.000
_cell.length_b   1.000
_cell.length_c   1.000
_cell.angle_alpha   90.00
_cell.angle_beta   90.00
_cell.angle_gamma   90.00
#
_symmetry.space_group_name_H-M   'P 1'
#
loop_
_entity.id
_entity.type
_entity.pdbx_description
1 polymer ?
#
loop_
_entity_poly.entity_id
_entity_poly.type
_entity_poly.pdbx_seq_one_letter_code
_entity_poly.pdbx_strand_id
1 'polypeptide(L)'
;MEEKELRLVLAENIKKYRNRRGWSQLLLSEIIGISANYLSTVETGKGWVTPLTLVKLAKALDIEVFELFMPVIPVNSTQDKSESEKMRRFARDLTLVLEAATSEASNSIKNNIAKVCKEYLG
;
A
#
# COMPACT_ATOMS: atom_id res chain seq x y z
N MET A 1 -13.93 11.42 -7.60
CA MET A 1 -12.48 11.72 -7.50
C MET A 1 -11.98 12.25 -8.83
N GLU A 2 -11.32 13.38 -8.81
CA GLU A 2 -10.73 13.96 -10.00
C GLU A 2 -9.35 13.35 -10.31
N GLU A 3 -8.91 13.48 -11.56
CA GLU A 3 -7.61 12.98 -12.01
C GLU A 3 -6.44 13.48 -11.16
N LYS A 4 -6.48 14.77 -10.81
CA LYS A 4 -5.45 15.41 -9.97
C LYS A 4 -5.35 14.75 -8.59
N GLU A 5 -6.48 14.43 -7.99
CA GLU A 5 -6.52 13.75 -6.69
C GLU A 5 -5.96 12.34 -6.79
N LEU A 6 -6.26 11.63 -7.86
CA LEU A 6 -5.75 10.28 -8.09
C LEU A 6 -4.22 10.28 -8.23
N ARG A 7 -3.67 11.26 -8.95
CA ARG A 7 -2.20 11.42 -9.07
C ARG A 7 -1.54 11.71 -7.73
N LEU A 8 -2.17 12.53 -6.90
CA LEU A 8 -1.66 12.86 -5.57
C LEU A 8 -1.70 11.64 -4.64
N VAL A 9 -2.75 10.85 -4.69
CA VAL A 9 -2.85 9.61 -3.90
C VAL A 9 -1.71 8.66 -4.28
N LEU A 10 -1.48 8.45 -5.56
CA LEU A 10 -0.39 7.62 -6.04
C LEU A 10 0.97 8.17 -5.57
N ALA A 11 1.20 9.46 -5.75
CA ALA A 11 2.44 10.14 -5.36
C ALA A 11 2.75 9.95 -3.88
N GLU A 12 1.76 10.18 -3.03
CA GLU A 12 1.92 10.06 -1.57
C GLU A 12 2.20 8.61 -1.16
N ASN A 13 1.54 7.65 -1.77
CA ASN A 13 1.76 6.24 -1.46
C ASN A 13 3.15 5.76 -1.90
N ILE A 14 3.60 6.17 -3.08
CA ILE A 14 4.96 5.82 -3.54
C ILE A 14 6.01 6.37 -2.56
N LYS A 15 5.90 7.64 -2.18
CA LYS A 15 6.81 8.25 -1.21
C LYS A 15 6.78 7.52 0.14
N LYS A 16 5.60 7.21 0.62
CA LYS A 16 5.40 6.51 1.90
C LYS A 16 6.12 5.16 1.93
N TYR A 17 5.89 4.32 0.93
CA TYR A 17 6.49 2.99 0.89
C TYR A 17 7.98 3.05 0.58
N ARG A 18 8.42 4.00 -0.25
CA ARG A 18 9.84 4.23 -0.51
C ARG A 18 10.58 4.64 0.76
N ASN A 19 10.01 5.59 1.50
CA ASN A 19 10.61 6.08 2.76
C ASN A 19 10.66 5.00 3.83
N ARG A 20 9.67 4.13 3.89
CA ARG A 20 9.68 2.97 4.80
C ARG A 20 10.85 2.03 4.53
N ARG A 21 11.26 1.92 3.27
CA ARG A 21 12.43 1.14 2.87
C ARG A 21 13.75 1.87 3.06
N GLY A 22 13.71 3.16 3.39
CA GLY A 22 14.92 3.99 3.47
C GLY A 22 15.56 4.24 2.12
N TRP A 23 14.82 4.14 1.02
CA TRP A 23 15.35 4.30 -0.33
C TRP A 23 15.25 5.73 -0.80
N SER A 24 16.26 6.19 -1.55
CA SER A 24 16.20 7.44 -2.29
C SER A 24 15.35 7.28 -3.55
N GLN A 25 14.92 8.40 -4.15
CA GLN A 25 14.28 8.37 -5.47
C GLN A 25 15.19 7.74 -6.51
N LEU A 26 16.47 8.06 -6.47
CA LEU A 26 17.45 7.51 -7.39
C LEU A 26 17.52 5.98 -7.28
N LEU A 27 17.61 5.46 -6.08
CA LEU A 27 17.69 4.01 -5.87
C LEU A 27 16.42 3.30 -6.37
N LEU A 28 15.24 3.81 -6.04
CA LEU A 28 13.99 3.21 -6.51
C LEU A 28 13.90 3.26 -8.05
N SER A 29 14.29 4.39 -8.66
CA SER A 29 14.28 4.53 -10.11
C SER A 29 15.21 3.50 -10.79
N GLU A 30 16.36 3.25 -10.22
CA GLU A 30 17.30 2.23 -10.70
C GLU A 30 16.73 0.83 -10.58
N ILE A 31 16.10 0.51 -9.45
CA ILE A 31 15.50 -0.81 -9.20
C ILE A 31 14.42 -1.12 -10.24
N ILE A 32 13.57 -0.17 -10.57
CA ILE A 32 12.46 -0.40 -11.49
C ILE A 32 12.77 -0.03 -12.95
N GLY A 33 13.95 0.54 -13.21
CA GLY A 33 14.41 0.82 -14.57
C GLY A 33 13.76 2.03 -15.22
N ILE A 34 13.46 3.09 -14.44
CA ILE A 34 12.99 4.37 -14.94
C ILE A 34 13.98 5.48 -14.56
N SER A 35 13.86 6.66 -15.18
CA SER A 35 14.71 7.79 -14.81
C SER A 35 14.31 8.35 -13.45
N ALA A 36 15.29 8.86 -12.71
CA ALA A 36 15.04 9.54 -11.43
C ALA A 36 14.14 10.78 -11.64
N ASN A 37 14.31 11.46 -12.75
CA ASN A 37 13.51 12.64 -13.11
C ASN A 37 12.04 12.27 -13.33
N TYR A 38 11.78 11.16 -14.01
CA TYR A 38 10.42 10.64 -14.21
C TYR A 38 9.78 10.26 -12.87
N LEU A 39 10.50 9.55 -12.02
CA LEU A 39 10.01 9.19 -10.69
C LEU A 39 9.71 10.44 -9.85
N SER A 40 10.59 11.44 -9.89
CA SER A 40 10.37 12.72 -9.21
C SER A 40 9.09 13.40 -9.68
N THR A 41 8.83 13.40 -10.99
CA THR A 41 7.61 13.96 -11.57
C THR A 41 6.36 13.22 -11.07
N VAL A 42 6.42 11.91 -10.97
CA VAL A 42 5.32 11.09 -10.44
C VAL A 42 5.10 11.38 -8.94
N GLU A 43 6.16 11.45 -8.16
CA GLU A 43 6.07 11.70 -6.71
C GLU A 43 5.62 13.13 -6.35
N THR A 44 5.65 14.07 -7.29
CA THR A 44 5.10 15.42 -7.09
C THR A 44 3.63 15.52 -7.50
N GLY A 45 3.05 14.45 -8.02
CA GLY A 45 1.66 14.45 -8.49
C GLY A 45 1.47 15.07 -9.87
N LYS A 46 2.55 15.39 -10.56
CA LYS A 46 2.50 16.01 -11.91
C LYS A 46 2.53 15.01 -13.03
N GLY A 47 2.98 13.77 -12.77
CA GLY A 47 3.10 12.72 -13.76
C GLY A 47 2.17 11.56 -13.49
N TRP A 48 2.10 10.67 -14.47
CA TRP A 48 1.36 9.43 -14.38
C TRP A 48 2.26 8.27 -14.82
N VAL A 49 1.86 7.06 -14.47
CA VAL A 49 2.64 5.86 -14.79
C VAL A 49 1.83 4.91 -15.66
N THR A 50 2.53 4.11 -16.45
CA THR A 50 1.91 3.04 -17.23
C THR A 50 1.54 1.87 -16.31
N PRO A 51 0.60 0.99 -16.72
CA PRO A 51 0.30 -0.22 -15.95
C PRO A 51 1.53 -1.07 -15.67
N LEU A 52 2.46 -1.17 -16.60
CA LEU A 52 3.71 -1.90 -16.40
C LEU A 52 4.54 -1.29 -15.28
N THR A 53 4.65 0.03 -15.23
CA THR A 53 5.40 0.73 -14.18
C THR A 53 4.72 0.55 -12.82
N LEU A 54 3.38 0.55 -12.76
CA LEU A 54 2.64 0.25 -11.53
C LEU A 54 2.99 -1.13 -10.98
N VAL A 55 3.03 -2.13 -11.83
CA VAL A 55 3.40 -3.50 -11.43
C VAL A 55 4.84 -3.54 -10.93
N LYS A 56 5.75 -2.87 -11.61
CA LYS A 56 7.17 -2.81 -11.20
C LYS A 56 7.33 -2.11 -9.84
N LEU A 57 6.61 -1.02 -9.63
CA LEU A 57 6.60 -0.31 -8.34
C LEU A 57 6.10 -1.22 -7.21
N ALA A 58 4.98 -1.87 -7.42
CA ALA A 58 4.38 -2.77 -6.43
C ALA A 58 5.33 -3.91 -6.07
N LYS A 59 5.96 -4.53 -7.06
CA LYS A 59 6.93 -5.61 -6.84
C LYS A 59 8.17 -5.13 -6.08
N ALA A 60 8.72 -3.98 -6.47
CA ALA A 60 9.91 -3.43 -5.83
C ALA A 60 9.62 -3.06 -4.37
N LEU A 61 8.44 -2.52 -4.10
CA LEU A 61 8.03 -2.10 -2.77
C LEU A 61 7.42 -3.25 -1.95
N ASP A 62 7.26 -4.43 -2.55
CA ASP A 62 6.67 -5.61 -1.92
C ASP A 62 5.27 -5.35 -1.39
N ILE A 63 4.44 -4.74 -2.22
CA ILE A 63 3.04 -4.43 -1.94
C ILE A 63 2.17 -4.85 -3.13
N GLU A 64 0.86 -4.88 -2.90
CA GLU A 64 -0.11 -5.05 -3.98
C GLU A 64 -0.36 -3.72 -4.69
N VAL A 65 -0.73 -3.77 -5.98
CA VAL A 65 -0.97 -2.56 -6.77
C VAL A 65 -2.06 -1.69 -6.13
N PHE A 66 -3.13 -2.29 -5.58
CA PHE A 66 -4.20 -1.51 -4.97
C PHE A 66 -3.72 -0.69 -3.77
N GLU A 67 -2.67 -1.12 -3.06
CA GLU A 67 -2.12 -0.39 -1.93
C GLU A 67 -1.53 0.96 -2.33
N LEU A 68 -1.13 1.10 -3.61
CA LEU A 68 -0.67 2.38 -4.14
C LEU A 68 -1.79 3.40 -4.30
N PHE A 69 -3.04 2.96 -4.27
CA PHE A 69 -4.21 3.81 -4.42
C PHE A 69 -5.04 3.94 -3.14
N MET A 70 -4.56 3.39 -2.05
CA MET A 70 -5.22 3.54 -0.74
C MET A 70 -5.02 4.96 -0.22
N PRO A 71 -6.08 5.61 0.31
CA PRO A 71 -5.93 6.94 0.88
C PRO A 71 -4.91 6.96 2.01
N VAL A 72 -3.99 7.93 1.97
CA VAL A 72 -3.07 8.16 3.08
C VAL A 72 -3.78 9.02 4.11
N ILE A 73 -4.09 8.43 5.26
CA ILE A 73 -4.71 9.16 6.37
C ILE A 73 -3.60 9.91 7.10
N PRO A 74 -3.65 11.25 7.17
CA PRO A 74 -2.66 12.01 7.94
C PRO A 74 -2.74 11.61 9.41
N VAL A 75 -1.59 11.30 10.01
CA VAL A 75 -1.47 10.87 11.41
C VAL A 75 -1.99 11.93 12.40
N ASN A 76 -2.18 13.16 11.94
CA ASN A 76 -2.56 14.32 12.76
C ASN A 76 -4.04 14.72 12.66
N SER A 77 -4.89 13.96 11.96
CA SER A 77 -6.30 14.27 11.97
C SER A 77 -6.93 13.71 13.25
N THR A 78 -7.18 14.59 14.20
CA THR A 78 -7.85 14.28 15.45
C THR A 78 -9.31 13.88 15.28
N GLN A 79 -9.78 13.72 14.05
CA GLN A 79 -11.20 13.48 13.76
C GLN A 79 -11.59 12.04 13.46
N ASP A 80 -10.63 11.12 13.35
CA ASP A 80 -10.95 9.74 13.04
C ASP A 80 -10.29 8.71 13.96
N LYS A 81 -10.60 8.84 15.24
CA LYS A 81 -10.34 7.75 16.20
C LYS A 81 -11.07 6.46 15.77
N SER A 82 -12.22 6.58 15.10
CA SER A 82 -12.99 5.41 14.68
C SER A 82 -12.36 4.66 13.50
N GLU A 83 -11.79 5.35 12.51
CA GLU A 83 -11.13 4.70 11.38
C GLU A 83 -9.78 4.13 11.75
N SER A 84 -8.99 4.83 12.55
CA SER A 84 -7.74 4.30 13.06
C SER A 84 -7.96 3.10 13.97
N GLU A 85 -9.05 3.07 14.74
CA GLU A 85 -9.44 1.90 15.53
C GLU A 85 -9.87 0.73 14.64
N LYS A 86 -10.62 0.98 13.57
CA LYS A 86 -10.98 -0.04 12.59
C LYS A 86 -9.75 -0.63 11.90
N MET A 87 -8.80 0.21 11.52
CA MET A 87 -7.54 -0.26 10.93
C MET A 87 -6.70 -1.05 11.93
N ARG A 88 -6.66 -0.63 13.19
CA ARG A 88 -5.98 -1.37 14.26
C ARG A 88 -6.64 -2.71 14.54
N ARG A 89 -7.97 -2.77 14.54
CA ARG A 89 -8.72 -4.02 14.68
C ARG A 89 -8.44 -4.96 13.51
N PHE A 90 -8.47 -4.42 12.29
CA PHE A 90 -8.15 -5.20 11.09
C PHE A 90 -6.74 -5.79 11.17
N ALA A 91 -5.74 -4.97 11.51
CA ALA A 91 -4.36 -5.43 11.66
C ALA A 91 -4.22 -6.46 12.78
N ARG A 92 -4.92 -6.28 13.90
CA ARG A 92 -4.92 -7.21 15.02
C ARG A 92 -5.58 -8.53 14.66
N ASP A 93 -6.75 -8.49 14.02
CA ASP A 93 -7.47 -9.67 13.56
C ASP A 93 -6.67 -10.45 12.53
N LEU A 94 -6.02 -9.74 11.61
CA LEU A 94 -5.13 -10.35 10.62
C LEU A 94 -3.92 -11.02 11.28
N THR A 95 -3.33 -10.39 12.29
CA THR A 95 -2.22 -10.96 13.06
C THR A 95 -2.65 -12.21 13.82
N LEU A 96 -3.83 -12.19 14.45
CA LEU A 96 -4.38 -13.36 15.13
C LEU A 96 -4.63 -14.53 14.19
N VAL A 97 -5.15 -14.25 12.99
CA VAL A 97 -5.36 -15.27 11.95
C VAL A 97 -4.02 -15.84 11.50
N LEU A 98 -3.01 -15.01 11.30
CA LEU A 98 -1.67 -15.46 10.92
C LEU A 98 -0.98 -16.26 12.03
N GLU A 99 -1.16 -15.90 13.30
CA GLU A 99 -0.63 -16.65 14.43
C GLU A 99 -1.33 -18.01 14.60
N ALA A 100 -2.65 -18.04 14.48
CA ALA A 100 -3.40 -19.30 14.45
C ALA A 100 -2.97 -20.19 13.29
N ALA A 101 -2.57 -19.57 12.19
CA ALA A 101 -2.10 -20.22 10.98
C ALA A 101 -0.76 -20.95 11.16
N THR A 102 0.11 -20.48 12.05
CA THR A 102 1.41 -21.13 12.32
C THR A 102 1.29 -22.34 13.24
N SER A 103 0.15 -22.52 13.93
CA SER A 103 -0.08 -23.60 14.88
C SER A 103 -0.97 -24.74 14.39
N GLU A 104 -1.68 -24.58 13.26
CA GLU A 104 -2.60 -25.59 12.73
C GLU A 104 -2.43 -25.83 11.23
N ALA A 105 -2.92 -26.96 10.71
CA ALA A 105 -2.79 -27.39 9.32
C ALA A 105 -3.31 -26.36 8.31
N SER A 106 -2.55 -26.20 7.23
CA SER A 106 -2.68 -25.15 6.21
C SER A 106 -4.05 -24.96 5.54
N ASN A 107 -4.98 -25.87 5.67
CA ASN A 107 -6.30 -25.79 5.03
C ASN A 107 -7.28 -24.87 5.77
N SER A 108 -7.20 -24.76 7.08
CA SER A 108 -8.04 -23.84 7.86
C SER A 108 -7.59 -22.40 7.69
N ILE A 109 -6.34 -22.16 7.32
CA ILE A 109 -5.74 -20.84 7.10
C ILE A 109 -6.36 -20.14 5.90
N LYS A 110 -6.45 -20.81 4.76
CA LYS A 110 -7.02 -20.27 3.52
C LYS A 110 -8.48 -19.88 3.71
N ASN A 111 -9.23 -20.69 4.44
CA ASN A 111 -10.63 -20.42 4.73
C ASN A 111 -10.79 -19.23 5.67
N ASN A 112 -9.94 -19.09 6.67
CA ASN A 112 -9.98 -17.99 7.62
C ASN A 112 -9.54 -16.66 6.99
N ILE A 113 -8.51 -16.67 6.15
CA ILE A 113 -8.07 -15.48 5.41
C ILE A 113 -9.16 -15.03 4.44
N ALA A 114 -9.77 -15.95 3.70
CA ALA A 114 -10.86 -15.65 2.79
C ALA A 114 -12.07 -15.06 3.53
N LYS A 115 -12.37 -15.58 4.71
CA LYS A 115 -13.47 -15.09 5.56
C LYS A 115 -13.19 -13.69 6.08
N VAL A 116 -11.99 -13.42 6.56
CA VAL A 116 -11.57 -12.09 7.03
C VAL A 116 -11.59 -11.08 5.89
N CYS A 117 -11.05 -11.42 4.73
CA CYS A 117 -11.09 -10.57 3.55
C CYS A 117 -12.53 -10.25 3.14
N LYS A 118 -13.42 -11.24 3.17
CA LYS A 118 -14.83 -11.07 2.83
C LYS A 118 -15.57 -10.18 3.84
N GLU A 119 -15.20 -10.26 5.11
CA GLU A 119 -15.79 -9.47 6.19
C GLU A 119 -15.38 -7.99 6.12
N TYR A 120 -14.12 -7.69 5.76
CA TYR A 120 -13.59 -6.34 5.74
C TYR A 120 -13.55 -5.69 4.35
N LEU A 121 -13.53 -6.47 3.27
CA LEU A 121 -13.46 -5.99 1.89
C LEU A 121 -14.75 -6.20 1.10
N GLY A 122 -15.67 -6.94 1.65
CA GLY A 122 -17.00 -7.11 1.07
C GLY A 122 -17.90 -5.99 1.49
#